data_4c68d4d248eaf5f946baeb010a170e6b
#
_entry.id   4c68d4d248eaf5f946baeb010a170e6b
#
_cell.length_a   1.000
_cell.length_b   1.000
_cell.length_c   1.000
_cell.angle_alpha   90.00
_cell.angle_beta   90.00
_cell.angle_gamma   90.00
#
_symmetry.space_group_name_H-M   'P 1'
#
loop_
_entity.id
_entity.type
_entity.pdbx_description
1 polymer ?
#
loop_
_entity_poly.entity_id
_entity_poly.type
_entity_poly.pdbx_seq_one_letter_code
_entity_poly.pdbx_strand_id
1 'polypeptide(L)'
;MNQQNIDYVLRSVEQRDIRFVRLWFVDILGRLKNFAISPEDLEVAFEEGIGFDGSAIEGFATPEEADMLAFPDASTFQILPWRPSHNGVARVFCDVCTPDRKPFAGDPRDALRRMFHKAEKAGYLLNVGAELEYYYFPDEHTPEPLDNVGYFDLSVSDAARDLRRNTVLTLEKMSVPVEYTFHAAGRSQHGMSLRHAEALSMSDAITTAKLIIKQQAYESGCHASFMPKPLAGEDGSAMFLCQSLFDHDGNNVFWGEDDERYHLSDVAKHYMAGILAHAREISAITNPTVNSYKRITTGGDSVPQYATWGLRNRASMVRIPVYKPGKQLSTRIELRSPDPMANPYLVNTVTLAAGLDGIERKLELPPEATAETLKLDGRQMLEAGYAPLPRSLKEALDVFEDSQFMKDALGEHIHSFFLKKKRDEWHKFESTITEWEIKHYLANS
;
A
#
# COMPACT_ATOMS: atom_id res chain seq x y z
N MET A 1 -12.36 -14.28 -17.74
CA MET A 1 -13.35 -13.92 -16.68
C MET A 1 -14.23 -15.14 -16.38
N ASN A 2 -14.62 -15.34 -15.11
CA ASN A 2 -15.49 -16.44 -14.73
C ASN A 2 -16.96 -16.06 -14.99
N GLN A 3 -17.64 -16.74 -15.92
CA GLN A 3 -19.03 -16.46 -16.32
C GLN A 3 -20.00 -16.51 -15.11
N GLN A 4 -19.74 -17.38 -14.15
CA GLN A 4 -20.56 -17.45 -12.93
C GLN A 4 -20.54 -16.16 -12.11
N ASN A 5 -19.41 -15.47 -12.07
CA ASN A 5 -19.30 -14.18 -11.37
C ASN A 5 -20.08 -13.08 -12.12
N ILE A 6 -20.01 -13.07 -13.45
CA ILE A 6 -20.78 -12.14 -14.28
C ILE A 6 -22.28 -12.33 -14.06
N ASP A 7 -22.77 -13.57 -14.16
CA ASP A 7 -24.18 -13.92 -13.94
C ASP A 7 -24.66 -13.55 -12.52
N TYR A 8 -23.78 -13.70 -11.51
CA TYR A 8 -24.07 -13.27 -10.16
C TYR A 8 -24.23 -11.76 -10.07
N VAL A 9 -23.32 -11.00 -10.69
CA VAL A 9 -23.34 -9.53 -10.67
C VAL A 9 -24.61 -9.01 -11.36
N LEU A 10 -24.95 -9.48 -12.55
CA LEU A 10 -26.12 -9.05 -13.30
C LEU A 10 -27.42 -9.30 -12.50
N ARG A 11 -27.57 -10.49 -11.91
CA ARG A 11 -28.71 -10.81 -11.04
C ARG A 11 -28.75 -9.94 -9.78
N SER A 12 -27.57 -9.67 -9.15
CA SER A 12 -27.49 -8.86 -7.94
C SER A 12 -27.91 -7.41 -8.21
N VAL A 13 -27.53 -6.87 -9.35
CA VAL A 13 -27.89 -5.51 -9.78
C VAL A 13 -29.40 -5.37 -9.92
N GLU A 14 -30.06 -6.34 -10.59
CA GLU A 14 -31.51 -6.36 -10.75
C GLU A 14 -32.24 -6.52 -9.41
N GLN A 15 -31.88 -7.54 -8.61
CA GLN A 15 -32.55 -7.89 -7.34
C GLN A 15 -32.40 -6.81 -6.25
N ARG A 16 -31.33 -6.01 -6.30
CA ARG A 16 -31.00 -5.02 -5.28
C ARG A 16 -31.33 -3.59 -5.72
N ASP A 17 -32.08 -3.39 -6.81
CA ASP A 17 -32.43 -2.07 -7.34
C ASP A 17 -31.23 -1.13 -7.50
N ILE A 18 -30.12 -1.66 -8.02
CA ILE A 18 -28.90 -0.87 -8.30
C ILE A 18 -29.17 -0.05 -9.55
N ARG A 19 -28.94 1.25 -9.49
CA ARG A 19 -29.14 2.20 -10.59
C ARG A 19 -27.85 2.75 -11.16
N PHE A 20 -26.77 2.65 -10.43
CA PHE A 20 -25.45 3.12 -10.86
C PHE A 20 -24.41 2.08 -10.52
N VAL A 21 -23.57 1.70 -11.50
CA VAL A 21 -22.39 0.87 -11.27
C VAL A 21 -21.15 1.73 -11.51
N ARG A 22 -20.38 1.94 -10.45
CA ARG A 22 -19.14 2.70 -10.52
C ARG A 22 -17.99 1.81 -10.93
N LEU A 23 -17.36 2.15 -12.05
CA LEU A 23 -16.14 1.53 -12.54
C LEU A 23 -14.95 2.18 -11.84
N TRP A 24 -14.26 1.44 -10.98
CA TRP A 24 -13.13 1.91 -10.20
C TRP A 24 -11.82 1.43 -10.79
N PHE A 25 -10.83 2.31 -10.89
CA PHE A 25 -9.46 1.98 -11.24
C PHE A 25 -8.50 2.95 -10.53
N VAL A 26 -7.19 2.66 -10.56
CA VAL A 26 -6.20 3.43 -9.80
C VAL A 26 -5.15 3.97 -10.76
N ASP A 27 -4.80 5.25 -10.62
CA ASP A 27 -3.69 5.83 -11.38
C ASP A 27 -2.32 5.42 -10.80
N ILE A 28 -1.25 5.72 -11.53
CA ILE A 28 0.13 5.37 -11.15
C ILE A 28 0.50 5.94 -9.76
N LEU A 29 -0.06 7.08 -9.37
CA LEU A 29 0.18 7.71 -8.08
C LEU A 29 -0.67 7.15 -6.93
N GLY A 30 -1.48 6.10 -7.18
CA GLY A 30 -2.32 5.45 -6.18
C GLY A 30 -3.64 6.16 -5.89
N ARG A 31 -4.08 7.08 -6.75
CA ARG A 31 -5.36 7.77 -6.60
C ARG A 31 -6.48 6.97 -7.24
N LEU A 32 -7.52 6.71 -6.45
CA LEU A 32 -8.72 6.04 -6.95
C LEU A 32 -9.48 6.95 -7.91
N LYS A 33 -9.73 6.47 -9.11
CA LYS A 33 -10.52 7.09 -10.18
C LYS A 33 -11.82 6.33 -10.36
N ASN A 34 -12.85 7.00 -10.85
CA ASN A 34 -14.10 6.33 -11.19
C ASN A 34 -14.95 7.12 -12.16
N PHE A 35 -15.79 6.41 -12.89
CA PHE A 35 -16.98 6.93 -13.54
C PHE A 35 -18.13 5.94 -13.34
N ALA A 36 -19.36 6.31 -13.67
CA ALA A 36 -20.53 5.48 -13.44
C ALA A 36 -21.22 5.14 -14.77
N ILE A 37 -21.69 3.92 -14.86
CA ILE A 37 -22.51 3.44 -15.98
C ILE A 37 -23.91 3.06 -15.51
N SER A 38 -24.85 2.98 -16.46
CA SER A 38 -26.16 2.36 -16.25
C SER A 38 -26.00 0.84 -16.07
N PRO A 39 -26.84 0.19 -15.25
CA PRO A 39 -26.89 -1.27 -15.19
C PRO A 39 -27.14 -1.94 -16.55
N GLU A 40 -27.84 -1.27 -17.45
CA GLU A 40 -28.13 -1.76 -18.79
C GLU A 40 -26.87 -1.94 -19.65
N ASP A 41 -25.82 -1.15 -19.38
CA ASP A 41 -24.54 -1.21 -20.08
C ASP A 41 -23.55 -2.24 -19.47
N LEU A 42 -23.92 -2.86 -18.33
CA LEU A 42 -22.97 -3.65 -17.54
C LEU A 42 -22.57 -4.96 -18.26
N GLU A 43 -23.49 -5.61 -18.97
CA GLU A 43 -23.19 -6.82 -19.73
C GLU A 43 -22.19 -6.52 -20.85
N VAL A 44 -22.44 -5.45 -21.62
CA VAL A 44 -21.53 -4.95 -22.66
C VAL A 44 -20.18 -4.55 -22.04
N ALA A 45 -20.18 -3.94 -20.83
CA ALA A 45 -18.96 -3.58 -20.14
C ALA A 45 -18.07 -4.80 -19.84
N PHE A 46 -18.65 -5.94 -19.47
CA PHE A 46 -17.90 -7.18 -19.26
C PHE A 46 -17.35 -7.78 -20.54
N GLU A 47 -18.06 -7.64 -21.66
CA GLU A 47 -17.66 -8.22 -22.94
C GLU A 47 -16.69 -7.35 -23.74
N GLU A 48 -16.94 -6.05 -23.78
CA GLU A 48 -16.25 -5.10 -24.66
C GLU A 48 -15.41 -4.06 -23.93
N GLY A 49 -15.63 -3.90 -22.64
CA GLY A 49 -15.11 -2.77 -21.88
C GLY A 49 -15.91 -1.49 -22.14
N ILE A 50 -15.69 -0.47 -21.32
CA ILE A 50 -16.28 0.85 -21.49
C ILE A 50 -15.19 1.87 -21.84
N GLY A 51 -15.38 2.57 -22.96
CA GLY A 51 -14.47 3.61 -23.42
C GLY A 51 -14.50 4.84 -22.52
N PHE A 52 -13.33 5.40 -22.25
CA PHE A 52 -13.18 6.67 -21.55
C PHE A 52 -11.95 7.43 -22.03
N ASP A 53 -11.97 8.77 -21.85
CA ASP A 53 -10.82 9.63 -22.14
C ASP A 53 -9.79 9.56 -21.01
N GLY A 54 -8.63 8.96 -21.29
CA GLY A 54 -7.49 8.87 -20.36
C GLY A 54 -6.59 10.10 -20.32
N SER A 55 -6.74 11.07 -21.24
CA SER A 55 -5.81 12.21 -21.38
C SER A 55 -5.78 13.13 -20.17
N ALA A 56 -6.90 13.24 -19.46
CA ALA A 56 -7.01 14.02 -18.22
C ALA A 56 -6.52 13.28 -16.97
N ILE A 57 -6.13 12.00 -17.11
CA ILE A 57 -5.62 11.18 -16.01
C ILE A 57 -4.10 11.17 -16.07
N GLU A 58 -3.47 11.73 -15.06
CA GLU A 58 -2.01 11.79 -14.99
C GLU A 58 -1.38 10.40 -15.14
N GLY A 59 -0.51 10.25 -16.15
CA GLY A 59 0.22 9.02 -16.45
C GLY A 59 -0.52 8.00 -17.30
N PHE A 60 -1.74 8.30 -17.76
CA PHE A 60 -2.46 7.36 -18.57
C PHE A 60 -2.13 7.52 -20.05
N ALA A 61 -2.53 8.59 -20.69
CA ALA A 61 -2.37 8.75 -22.12
C ALA A 61 -1.85 10.14 -22.50
N THR A 62 -1.30 10.26 -23.71
CA THR A 62 -1.10 11.55 -24.36
C THR A 62 -2.42 12.01 -24.99
N PRO A 63 -2.60 13.32 -25.29
CA PRO A 63 -3.80 13.80 -25.98
C PRO A 63 -4.07 13.09 -27.32
N GLU A 64 -3.02 12.57 -27.96
CA GLU A 64 -3.12 11.86 -29.25
C GLU A 64 -3.55 10.39 -29.12
N GLU A 65 -3.43 9.81 -27.91
CA GLU A 65 -3.72 8.41 -27.61
C GLU A 65 -4.67 8.30 -26.41
N ALA A 66 -5.66 9.20 -26.33
CA ALA A 66 -6.49 9.39 -25.14
C ALA A 66 -7.50 8.28 -24.86
N ASP A 67 -7.93 7.56 -25.88
CA ASP A 67 -8.98 6.54 -25.75
C ASP A 67 -8.47 5.30 -25.00
N MET A 68 -9.17 4.96 -23.93
CA MET A 68 -8.89 3.81 -23.07
C MET A 68 -10.17 2.99 -22.85
N LEU A 69 -10.02 1.72 -22.50
CA LEU A 69 -11.11 0.83 -22.12
C LEU A 69 -10.97 0.42 -20.64
N ALA A 70 -12.06 0.52 -19.89
CA ALA A 70 -12.18 -0.04 -18.56
C ALA A 70 -12.92 -1.38 -18.62
N PHE A 71 -12.25 -2.48 -18.29
CA PHE A 71 -12.83 -3.82 -18.22
C PHE A 71 -13.14 -4.17 -16.76
N PRO A 72 -14.43 -4.31 -16.38
CA PRO A 72 -14.79 -4.63 -14.99
C PRO A 72 -14.33 -6.04 -14.59
N ASP A 73 -13.80 -6.18 -13.38
CA ASP A 73 -13.53 -7.48 -12.76
C ASP A 73 -14.72 -7.88 -11.88
N ALA A 74 -15.56 -8.77 -12.39
CA ALA A 74 -16.80 -9.21 -11.73
C ALA A 74 -16.56 -9.76 -10.30
N SER A 75 -15.38 -10.30 -10.01
CA SER A 75 -15.04 -10.84 -8.68
C SER A 75 -14.97 -9.75 -7.60
N THR A 76 -14.82 -8.49 -8.02
CA THR A 76 -14.66 -7.35 -7.12
C THR A 76 -15.96 -6.58 -6.87
N PHE A 77 -17.07 -7.00 -7.46
CA PHE A 77 -18.36 -6.31 -7.32
C PHE A 77 -18.79 -6.15 -5.86
N GLN A 78 -19.15 -4.92 -5.45
CA GLN A 78 -19.66 -4.63 -4.12
C GLN A 78 -20.70 -3.49 -4.16
N ILE A 79 -21.76 -3.62 -3.35
CA ILE A 79 -22.74 -2.56 -3.13
C ILE A 79 -22.16 -1.56 -2.15
N LEU A 80 -22.35 -0.26 -2.38
CA LEU A 80 -21.86 0.81 -1.54
C LEU A 80 -22.82 1.07 -0.36
N PRO A 81 -22.50 0.64 0.88
CA PRO A 81 -23.45 0.63 1.98
C PRO A 81 -23.80 2.03 2.54
N TRP A 82 -23.04 3.05 2.21
CA TRP A 82 -23.34 4.47 2.55
C TRP A 82 -24.20 5.18 1.52
N ARG A 83 -24.68 4.46 0.51
CA ARG A 83 -25.67 4.96 -0.45
C ARG A 83 -27.05 4.40 -0.13
N PRO A 84 -28.14 5.07 -0.54
CA PRO A 84 -29.47 4.56 -0.30
C PRO A 84 -29.66 3.13 -0.82
N SER A 85 -30.46 2.33 -0.11
CA SER A 85 -30.79 0.97 -0.53
C SER A 85 -31.77 0.94 -1.72
N HIS A 86 -32.57 1.99 -1.89
CA HIS A 86 -33.39 2.23 -3.05
C HIS A 86 -32.65 3.11 -4.06
N ASN A 87 -32.67 2.77 -5.34
CA ASN A 87 -31.78 3.35 -6.35
C ASN A 87 -30.30 3.21 -5.95
N GLY A 88 -29.91 2.01 -5.56
CA GLY A 88 -28.62 1.72 -5.00
C GLY A 88 -27.44 1.99 -5.94
N VAL A 89 -26.25 2.05 -5.36
CA VAL A 89 -24.99 2.22 -6.09
C VAL A 89 -24.07 1.06 -5.76
N ALA A 90 -23.52 0.45 -6.79
CA ALA A 90 -22.46 -0.56 -6.66
C ALA A 90 -21.14 -0.05 -7.25
N ARG A 91 -20.07 -0.76 -6.94
CA ARG A 91 -18.77 -0.54 -7.58
C ARG A 91 -18.18 -1.86 -8.07
N VAL A 92 -17.31 -1.78 -9.05
CA VAL A 92 -16.46 -2.87 -9.53
C VAL A 92 -15.08 -2.29 -9.86
N PHE A 93 -14.00 -2.98 -9.49
CA PHE A 93 -12.68 -2.60 -9.97
C PHE A 93 -12.52 -3.00 -11.43
N CYS A 94 -11.78 -2.20 -12.18
CA CYS A 94 -11.52 -2.40 -13.59
C CYS A 94 -10.03 -2.55 -13.87
N ASP A 95 -9.71 -3.37 -14.85
CA ASP A 95 -8.44 -3.35 -15.53
C ASP A 95 -8.51 -2.33 -16.67
N VAL A 96 -7.46 -1.55 -16.85
CA VAL A 96 -7.38 -0.57 -17.92
C VAL A 96 -6.67 -1.18 -19.12
N CYS A 97 -7.28 -1.04 -20.29
CA CYS A 97 -6.76 -1.53 -21.56
C CYS A 97 -6.68 -0.41 -22.59
N THR A 98 -5.82 -0.61 -23.59
CA THR A 98 -5.79 0.17 -24.82
C THR A 98 -6.99 -0.19 -25.73
N PRO A 99 -7.32 0.62 -26.75
CA PRO A 99 -8.45 0.33 -27.65
C PRO A 99 -8.38 -1.02 -28.38
N ASP A 100 -7.19 -1.56 -28.59
CA ASP A 100 -6.95 -2.90 -29.14
C ASP A 100 -7.06 -4.02 -28.10
N ARG A 101 -7.64 -3.72 -26.93
CA ARG A 101 -7.90 -4.64 -25.80
C ARG A 101 -6.65 -5.25 -25.16
N LYS A 102 -5.48 -4.64 -25.32
CA LYS A 102 -4.27 -5.04 -24.61
C LYS A 102 -4.21 -4.36 -23.24
N PRO A 103 -3.67 -5.03 -22.21
CA PRO A 103 -3.42 -4.38 -20.92
C PRO A 103 -2.62 -3.09 -21.11
N PHE A 104 -3.07 -2.02 -20.47
CA PHE A 104 -2.37 -0.75 -20.53
C PHE A 104 -1.10 -0.80 -19.66
N ALA A 105 0.03 -0.44 -20.25
CA ALA A 105 1.34 -0.51 -19.57
C ALA A 105 1.45 0.39 -18.32
N GLY A 106 0.56 1.38 -18.18
CA GLY A 106 0.48 2.29 -17.05
C GLY A 106 -0.54 1.89 -15.98
N ASP A 107 -1.20 0.73 -16.10
CA ASP A 107 -2.13 0.25 -15.09
C ASP A 107 -1.38 -0.43 -13.93
N PRO A 108 -1.42 0.16 -12.69
CA PRO A 108 -0.77 -0.45 -11.53
C PRO A 108 -1.34 -1.83 -11.16
N ARG A 109 -2.64 -2.05 -11.42
CA ARG A 109 -3.30 -3.32 -11.15
C ARG A 109 -2.78 -4.41 -12.08
N ASP A 110 -2.55 -4.09 -13.36
CA ASP A 110 -1.91 -5.00 -14.32
C ASP A 110 -0.42 -5.25 -13.98
N ALA A 111 0.31 -4.23 -13.54
CA ALA A 111 1.71 -4.41 -13.11
C ALA A 111 1.81 -5.46 -11.99
N LEU A 112 0.94 -5.42 -11.00
CA LEU A 112 0.89 -6.44 -9.94
C LEU A 112 0.48 -7.81 -10.50
N ARG A 113 -0.50 -7.87 -11.39
CA ARG A 113 -0.95 -9.14 -12.01
C ARG A 113 0.18 -9.80 -12.81
N ARG A 114 0.95 -9.03 -13.58
CA ARG A 114 2.12 -9.56 -14.31
C ARG A 114 3.16 -10.15 -13.37
N MET A 115 3.45 -9.45 -12.26
CA MET A 115 4.41 -9.95 -11.27
C MET A 115 3.86 -11.18 -10.54
N PHE A 116 2.56 -11.20 -10.24
CA PHE A 116 1.89 -12.35 -9.65
C PHE A 116 1.99 -13.58 -10.56
N HIS A 117 1.75 -13.44 -11.86
CA HIS A 117 1.93 -14.53 -12.83
C HIS A 117 3.40 -15.00 -12.93
N LYS A 118 4.37 -14.09 -12.75
CA LYS A 118 5.78 -14.50 -12.68
C LYS A 118 6.04 -15.37 -11.46
N ALA A 119 5.48 -14.97 -10.29
CA ALA A 119 5.57 -15.76 -9.06
C ALA A 119 4.89 -17.13 -9.19
N GLU A 120 3.69 -17.16 -9.76
CA GLU A 120 2.89 -18.38 -9.99
C GLU A 120 3.62 -19.38 -10.87
N LYS A 121 4.28 -18.93 -11.96
CA LYS A 121 5.13 -19.77 -12.80
C LYS A 121 6.36 -20.31 -12.07
N ALA A 122 6.83 -19.61 -11.03
CA ALA A 122 7.91 -20.08 -10.16
C ALA A 122 7.38 -20.98 -9.02
N GLY A 123 6.07 -21.25 -8.95
CA GLY A 123 5.43 -22.12 -7.96
C GLY A 123 4.98 -21.38 -6.70
N TYR A 124 4.86 -20.04 -6.72
CA TYR A 124 4.56 -19.23 -5.55
C TYR A 124 3.32 -18.36 -5.74
N LEU A 125 2.50 -18.28 -4.68
CA LEU A 125 1.35 -17.40 -4.56
C LEU A 125 1.59 -16.43 -3.41
N LEU A 126 1.54 -15.12 -3.65
CA LEU A 126 1.74 -14.10 -2.62
C LEU A 126 0.43 -13.81 -1.89
N ASN A 127 0.42 -14.04 -0.58
CA ASN A 127 -0.60 -13.56 0.35
C ASN A 127 -0.06 -12.40 1.19
N VAL A 128 -0.93 -11.40 1.38
CA VAL A 128 -0.60 -10.17 2.09
C VAL A 128 -1.66 -9.86 3.13
N GLY A 129 -1.25 -9.53 4.36
CA GLY A 129 -2.06 -8.81 5.34
C GLY A 129 -1.57 -7.37 5.42
N ALA A 130 -2.44 -6.41 5.71
CA ALA A 130 -2.07 -5.01 5.80
C ALA A 130 -2.51 -4.40 7.12
N GLU A 131 -1.65 -3.57 7.71
CA GLU A 131 -2.00 -2.68 8.81
C GLU A 131 -1.78 -1.24 8.36
N LEU A 132 -2.85 -0.44 8.43
CA LEU A 132 -2.86 0.96 8.00
C LEU A 132 -2.91 1.86 9.21
N GLU A 133 -1.98 2.80 9.32
CA GLU A 133 -2.04 3.89 10.29
C GLU A 133 -2.46 5.19 9.60
N TYR A 134 -3.21 6.02 10.32
CA TYR A 134 -3.75 7.28 9.82
C TYR A 134 -4.13 8.19 10.98
N TYR A 135 -4.36 9.47 10.68
CA TYR A 135 -4.79 10.48 11.64
C TYR A 135 -6.19 10.99 11.34
N TYR A 136 -6.93 11.34 12.38
CA TYR A 136 -8.12 12.18 12.25
C TYR A 136 -7.83 13.60 12.70
N PHE A 137 -8.37 14.58 11.97
CA PHE A 137 -8.29 16.02 12.24
C PHE A 137 -9.67 16.66 12.22
N PRO A 138 -9.85 17.85 12.82
CA PRO A 138 -11.10 18.59 12.74
C PRO A 138 -11.54 18.87 11.29
N ASP A 139 -10.59 19.23 10.44
CA ASP A 139 -10.79 19.52 9.03
C ASP A 139 -9.51 19.26 8.22
N GLU A 140 -9.51 19.57 6.93
CA GLU A 140 -8.37 19.35 6.02
C GLU A 140 -7.25 20.40 6.12
N HIS A 141 -7.44 21.45 6.92
CA HIS A 141 -6.52 22.59 7.03
C HIS A 141 -5.90 22.72 8.42
N THR A 142 -6.56 22.20 9.44
CA THR A 142 -6.16 22.35 10.84
C THR A 142 -5.46 21.10 11.37
N PRO A 143 -4.12 21.10 11.44
CA PRO A 143 -3.35 19.95 11.91
C PRO A 143 -3.32 19.88 13.45
N GLU A 144 -4.49 19.83 14.07
CA GLU A 144 -4.67 19.71 15.53
C GLU A 144 -5.26 18.36 15.89
N PRO A 145 -4.72 17.65 16.89
CA PRO A 145 -5.30 16.39 17.35
C PRO A 145 -6.73 16.54 17.87
N LEU A 146 -7.61 15.58 17.57
CA LEU A 146 -8.97 15.53 18.13
C LEU A 146 -9.00 15.05 19.59
N ASP A 147 -7.99 14.30 20.00
CA ASP A 147 -7.90 13.71 21.34
C ASP A 147 -6.45 13.68 21.86
N ASN A 148 -6.30 13.23 23.10
CA ASN A 148 -5.03 13.09 23.78
C ASN A 148 -4.91 11.67 24.39
N VAL A 149 -5.33 10.66 23.62
CA VAL A 149 -5.35 9.26 24.00
C VAL A 149 -4.06 8.58 23.52
N GLY A 150 -3.60 7.57 24.22
CA GLY A 150 -2.37 6.85 23.92
C GLY A 150 -2.60 5.46 23.30
N TYR A 151 -1.49 4.75 23.12
CA TYR A 151 -1.49 3.44 22.45
C TYR A 151 -2.33 2.41 23.22
N PHE A 152 -3.37 1.88 22.56
CA PHE A 152 -4.32 0.91 23.10
C PHE A 152 -5.13 1.38 24.32
N ASP A 153 -5.09 2.66 24.65
CA ASP A 153 -5.88 3.17 25.76
C ASP A 153 -7.39 3.01 25.51
N LEU A 154 -8.09 2.57 26.51
CA LEU A 154 -9.55 2.59 26.54
C LEU A 154 -10.03 3.85 27.28
N SER A 155 -10.30 4.90 26.54
CA SER A 155 -10.73 6.19 27.09
C SER A 155 -12.10 6.60 26.58
N VAL A 156 -12.87 7.26 27.42
CA VAL A 156 -14.13 7.92 27.02
C VAL A 156 -13.88 9.16 26.16
N SER A 157 -12.67 9.71 26.21
CA SER A 157 -12.23 10.84 25.39
C SER A 157 -11.66 10.43 24.02
N ASP A 158 -11.68 9.14 23.66
CA ASP A 158 -11.37 8.67 22.31
C ASP A 158 -12.49 9.09 21.36
N ALA A 159 -12.33 10.26 20.75
CA ALA A 159 -13.31 10.89 19.88
C ALA A 159 -13.59 10.05 18.61
N ALA A 160 -12.63 9.21 18.21
CA ALA A 160 -12.72 8.42 16.99
C ALA A 160 -13.16 6.96 17.21
N ARG A 161 -13.54 6.57 18.43
CA ARG A 161 -13.95 5.19 18.72
C ARG A 161 -15.14 4.75 17.87
N ASP A 162 -16.16 5.62 17.74
CA ASP A 162 -17.33 5.31 16.94
C ASP A 162 -17.03 5.40 15.43
N LEU A 163 -16.10 6.27 15.02
CA LEU A 163 -15.59 6.32 13.65
C LEU A 163 -14.95 4.96 13.26
N ARG A 164 -14.06 4.42 14.09
CA ARG A 164 -13.45 3.10 13.84
C ARG A 164 -14.51 2.01 13.75
N ARG A 165 -15.46 1.97 14.71
CA ARG A 165 -16.56 1.00 14.71
C ARG A 165 -17.39 1.07 13.42
N ASN A 166 -17.81 2.26 13.01
CA ASN A 166 -18.63 2.45 11.81
C ASN A 166 -17.85 2.09 10.53
N THR A 167 -16.55 2.41 10.50
CA THR A 167 -15.65 2.00 9.41
C THR A 167 -15.59 0.48 9.27
N VAL A 168 -15.39 -0.26 10.38
CA VAL A 168 -15.37 -1.73 10.39
C VAL A 168 -16.69 -2.29 9.84
N LEU A 169 -17.82 -1.85 10.38
CA LEU A 169 -19.15 -2.33 9.94
C LEU A 169 -19.43 -2.04 8.46
N THR A 170 -18.88 -0.94 7.94
CA THR A 170 -19.02 -0.57 6.53
C THR A 170 -18.13 -1.46 5.65
N LEU A 171 -16.89 -1.72 6.07
CA LEU A 171 -15.95 -2.60 5.35
C LEU A 171 -16.44 -4.06 5.33
N GLU A 172 -16.98 -4.57 6.45
CA GLU A 172 -17.55 -5.92 6.51
C GLU A 172 -18.71 -6.10 5.53
N LYS A 173 -19.59 -5.08 5.38
CA LYS A 173 -20.66 -5.10 4.37
C LYS A 173 -20.15 -5.11 2.94
N MET A 174 -18.90 -4.71 2.72
CA MET A 174 -18.20 -4.74 1.43
C MET A 174 -17.24 -5.94 1.31
N SER A 175 -17.39 -6.95 2.16
CA SER A 175 -16.55 -8.15 2.17
C SER A 175 -15.04 -7.86 2.32
N VAL A 176 -14.70 -6.75 2.97
CA VAL A 176 -13.33 -6.41 3.39
C VAL A 176 -13.18 -6.76 4.87
N PRO A 177 -12.61 -7.92 5.21
CA PRO A 177 -12.55 -8.38 6.59
C PRO A 177 -11.46 -7.63 7.36
N VAL A 178 -11.88 -6.95 8.43
CA VAL A 178 -10.99 -6.30 9.39
C VAL A 178 -10.61 -7.31 10.48
N GLU A 179 -9.33 -7.31 10.88
CA GLU A 179 -8.85 -8.15 11.96
C GLU A 179 -9.05 -7.45 13.31
N TYR A 180 -8.55 -6.22 13.42
CA TYR A 180 -8.75 -5.33 14.58
C TYR A 180 -8.51 -3.86 14.21
N THR A 181 -8.96 -2.97 15.10
CA THR A 181 -8.68 -1.55 15.06
C THR A 181 -8.21 -1.06 16.42
N PHE A 182 -7.40 -0.01 16.45
CA PHE A 182 -6.83 0.48 17.71
C PHE A 182 -6.55 1.99 17.62
N HIS A 183 -6.38 2.60 18.79
CA HIS A 183 -5.74 3.90 18.92
C HIS A 183 -4.22 3.67 18.87
N ALA A 184 -3.51 4.35 17.97
CA ALA A 184 -2.07 4.23 17.83
C ALA A 184 -1.33 5.12 18.85
N ALA A 185 -0.03 5.27 18.72
CA ALA A 185 0.78 5.96 19.74
C ALA A 185 0.66 7.48 19.68
N GLY A 186 0.51 8.07 18.50
CA GLY A 186 0.32 9.52 18.33
C GLY A 186 -1.08 9.97 18.74
N ARG A 187 -1.22 11.19 19.23
CA ARG A 187 -2.54 11.80 19.53
C ARG A 187 -3.37 11.87 18.26
N SER A 188 -4.61 11.40 18.34
CA SER A 188 -5.51 11.25 17.17
C SER A 188 -5.00 10.32 16.07
N GLN A 189 -4.02 9.47 16.38
CA GLN A 189 -3.53 8.45 15.46
C GLN A 189 -4.28 7.13 15.68
N HIS A 190 -4.67 6.49 14.59
CA HIS A 190 -5.44 5.26 14.61
C HIS A 190 -4.82 4.23 13.68
N GLY A 191 -5.09 2.96 13.97
CA GLY A 191 -4.65 1.84 13.16
C GLY A 191 -5.79 0.88 12.84
N MET A 192 -5.66 0.21 11.69
CA MET A 192 -6.57 -0.83 11.23
C MET A 192 -5.78 -1.95 10.57
N SER A 193 -5.97 -3.18 11.05
CA SER A 193 -5.40 -4.38 10.45
C SER A 193 -6.45 -5.10 9.62
N LEU A 194 -6.09 -5.44 8.36
CA LEU A 194 -6.89 -6.21 7.43
C LEU A 194 -6.43 -7.67 7.42
N ARG A 195 -7.38 -8.61 7.37
CA ARG A 195 -7.06 -10.05 7.28
C ARG A 195 -6.38 -10.37 5.96
N HIS A 196 -5.46 -11.33 5.99
CA HIS A 196 -4.71 -11.79 4.83
C HIS A 196 -5.61 -12.19 3.67
N ALA A 197 -5.18 -11.77 2.48
CA ALA A 197 -5.77 -12.13 1.21
C ALA A 197 -4.68 -12.25 0.14
N GLU A 198 -5.01 -12.77 -1.01
CA GLU A 198 -4.16 -12.70 -2.20
C GLU A 198 -3.80 -11.24 -2.51
N ALA A 199 -2.59 -11.00 -2.98
CA ALA A 199 -1.99 -9.66 -3.07
C ALA A 199 -2.82 -8.65 -3.90
N LEU A 200 -3.47 -9.07 -4.99
CA LEU A 200 -4.32 -8.19 -5.79
C LEU A 200 -5.58 -7.80 -5.03
N SER A 201 -6.25 -8.77 -4.42
CA SER A 201 -7.43 -8.57 -3.57
C SER A 201 -7.10 -7.69 -2.35
N MET A 202 -5.92 -7.86 -1.75
CA MET A 202 -5.48 -7.00 -0.65
C MET A 202 -5.22 -5.57 -1.10
N SER A 203 -4.66 -5.35 -2.29
CA SER A 203 -4.44 -4.01 -2.84
C SER A 203 -5.78 -3.30 -3.12
N ASP A 204 -6.78 -4.02 -3.65
CA ASP A 204 -8.16 -3.55 -3.80
C ASP A 204 -8.78 -3.23 -2.42
N ALA A 205 -8.55 -4.07 -1.40
CA ALA A 205 -9.04 -3.89 -0.04
C ALA A 205 -8.42 -2.68 0.66
N ILE A 206 -7.09 -2.47 0.55
CA ILE A 206 -6.39 -1.29 1.07
C ILE A 206 -6.96 0.00 0.45
N THR A 207 -7.12 0.01 -0.87
CA THR A 207 -7.69 1.15 -1.61
C THR A 207 -9.11 1.44 -1.16
N THR A 208 -9.93 0.41 -0.98
CA THR A 208 -11.30 0.51 -0.45
C THR A 208 -11.31 1.02 0.99
N ALA A 209 -10.47 0.45 1.88
CA ALA A 209 -10.39 0.85 3.27
C ALA A 209 -10.01 2.33 3.44
N LYS A 210 -9.02 2.82 2.67
CA LYS A 210 -8.66 4.24 2.68
C LYS A 210 -9.82 5.16 2.29
N LEU A 211 -10.63 4.76 1.29
CA LEU A 211 -11.82 5.52 0.92
C LEU A 211 -12.86 5.51 2.03
N ILE A 212 -13.16 4.34 2.64
CA ILE A 212 -14.17 4.21 3.69
C ILE A 212 -13.79 4.99 4.95
N ILE A 213 -12.52 4.93 5.36
CA ILE A 213 -12.02 5.73 6.50
C ILE A 213 -12.27 7.23 6.26
N LYS A 214 -11.96 7.72 5.06
CA LYS A 214 -12.23 9.12 4.68
C LYS A 214 -13.72 9.44 4.62
N GLN A 215 -14.54 8.52 4.09
CA GLN A 215 -15.99 8.70 3.98
C GLN A 215 -16.64 8.79 5.37
N GLN A 216 -16.25 7.90 6.29
CA GLN A 216 -16.78 7.91 7.65
C GLN A 216 -16.34 9.16 8.43
N ALA A 217 -15.10 9.62 8.23
CA ALA A 217 -14.62 10.87 8.80
C ALA A 217 -15.45 12.06 8.29
N TYR A 218 -15.65 12.17 6.98
CA TYR A 218 -16.43 13.23 6.36
C TYR A 218 -17.88 13.25 6.86
N GLU A 219 -18.55 12.11 6.94
CA GLU A 219 -19.92 11.98 7.47
C GLU A 219 -20.04 12.41 8.94
N SER A 220 -18.94 12.32 9.67
CA SER A 220 -18.87 12.70 11.10
C SER A 220 -18.30 14.11 11.33
N GLY A 221 -18.08 14.89 10.26
CA GLY A 221 -17.56 16.24 10.35
C GLY A 221 -16.06 16.34 10.68
N CYS A 222 -15.30 15.29 10.36
CA CYS A 222 -13.85 15.21 10.56
C CYS A 222 -13.13 14.94 9.24
N HIS A 223 -11.80 15.05 9.24
CA HIS A 223 -10.93 14.71 8.13
C HIS A 223 -9.99 13.57 8.49
N ALA A 224 -9.88 12.55 7.62
CA ALA A 224 -8.91 11.46 7.76
C ALA A 224 -7.70 11.67 6.85
N SER A 225 -6.52 11.72 7.44
CA SER A 225 -5.25 11.91 6.73
C SER A 225 -4.38 10.66 6.77
N PHE A 226 -3.90 10.27 5.59
CA PHE A 226 -2.89 9.22 5.41
C PHE A 226 -1.47 9.78 5.22
N MET A 227 -1.26 11.03 5.59
CA MET A 227 0.05 11.67 5.53
C MET A 227 1.04 10.96 6.45
N PRO A 228 2.25 10.57 5.98
CA PRO A 228 3.20 9.77 6.75
C PRO A 228 3.70 10.45 8.03
N LYS A 229 3.81 11.77 8.04
CA LYS A 229 4.23 12.57 9.22
C LYS A 229 3.46 13.88 9.26
N PRO A 230 2.19 13.88 9.70
CA PRO A 230 1.37 15.09 9.69
C PRO A 230 1.69 16.08 10.82
N LEU A 231 2.18 15.57 11.96
CA LEU A 231 2.45 16.38 13.15
C LEU A 231 3.93 16.27 13.57
N ALA A 232 4.54 17.41 13.85
CA ALA A 232 5.85 17.45 14.49
C ALA A 232 5.73 16.94 15.94
N GLY A 233 6.65 16.08 16.37
CA GLY A 233 6.66 15.53 17.73
C GLY A 233 5.75 14.33 17.97
N GLU A 234 4.80 14.03 17.08
CA GLU A 234 3.97 12.82 17.14
C GLU A 234 4.55 11.69 16.30
N ASP A 235 4.07 10.45 16.46
CA ASP A 235 4.48 9.34 15.65
C ASP A 235 4.01 9.48 14.18
N GLY A 236 4.78 8.94 13.25
CA GLY A 236 4.40 8.88 11.84
C GLY A 236 3.53 7.66 11.55
N SER A 237 2.76 7.73 10.47
CA SER A 237 1.88 6.64 10.01
C SER A 237 2.59 5.72 9.03
N ALA A 238 2.46 4.42 9.25
CA ALA A 238 2.97 3.34 8.41
C ALA A 238 1.84 2.60 7.67
N MET A 239 2.22 1.89 6.62
CA MET A 239 1.46 0.81 6.02
C MET A 239 2.31 -0.46 6.14
N PHE A 240 2.12 -1.22 7.23
CA PHE A 240 2.83 -2.48 7.39
C PHE A 240 2.20 -3.55 6.49
N LEU A 241 3.05 -4.31 5.79
CA LEU A 241 2.62 -5.41 4.95
C LEU A 241 3.18 -6.73 5.49
N CYS A 242 2.28 -7.60 5.93
CA CYS A 242 2.60 -8.96 6.32
C CYS A 242 2.55 -9.85 5.09
N GLN A 243 3.70 -10.32 4.61
CA GLN A 243 3.82 -11.13 3.39
C GLN A 243 4.16 -12.57 3.71
N SER A 244 3.58 -13.49 2.96
CA SER A 244 3.91 -14.91 2.93
C SER A 244 3.69 -15.49 1.54
N LEU A 245 4.52 -16.45 1.16
CA LEU A 245 4.34 -17.21 -0.07
C LEU A 245 3.70 -18.56 0.23
N PHE A 246 2.81 -18.98 -0.65
CA PHE A 246 2.16 -20.29 -0.63
C PHE A 246 2.49 -21.04 -1.91
N ASP A 247 2.47 -22.37 -1.84
CA ASP A 247 2.47 -23.21 -3.04
C ASP A 247 1.03 -23.42 -3.56
N HIS A 248 0.90 -24.14 -4.69
CA HIS A 248 -0.41 -24.47 -5.27
C HIS A 248 -1.23 -25.47 -4.45
N ASP A 249 -0.61 -26.16 -3.51
CA ASP A 249 -1.27 -27.10 -2.60
C ASP A 249 -1.79 -26.38 -1.33
N GLY A 250 -1.51 -25.08 -1.19
CA GLY A 250 -1.94 -24.25 -0.06
C GLY A 250 -1.01 -24.34 1.16
N ASN A 251 0.22 -24.86 1.01
CA ASN A 251 1.21 -24.85 2.06
C ASN A 251 1.95 -23.50 2.08
N ASN A 252 2.23 -23.02 3.29
CA ASN A 252 3.04 -21.81 3.48
C ASN A 252 4.53 -22.17 3.33
N VAL A 253 5.14 -21.75 2.21
CA VAL A 253 6.54 -22.08 1.89
C VAL A 253 7.55 -21.25 2.70
N PHE A 254 7.09 -20.29 3.50
CA PHE A 254 7.96 -19.58 4.44
C PHE A 254 8.22 -20.37 5.71
N TRP A 255 7.39 -21.38 6.03
CA TRP A 255 7.58 -22.23 7.19
C TRP A 255 8.83 -23.11 7.03
N GLY A 256 9.69 -23.09 8.03
CA GLY A 256 10.89 -23.95 8.16
C GLY A 256 10.84 -24.72 9.47
N GLU A 257 10.67 -26.05 9.40
CA GLU A 257 10.59 -26.93 10.57
C GLU A 257 11.95 -27.06 11.28
N ASP A 258 13.03 -27.03 10.50
CA ASP A 258 14.39 -27.23 11.01
C ASP A 258 15.02 -25.97 11.64
N ASP A 259 14.40 -24.81 11.46
CA ASP A 259 14.86 -23.55 12.04
C ASP A 259 14.16 -23.28 13.39
N GLU A 260 14.72 -23.83 14.45
CA GLU A 260 14.14 -23.70 15.81
C GLU A 260 14.04 -22.26 16.31
N ARG A 261 14.84 -21.34 15.75
CA ARG A 261 14.88 -19.94 16.22
C ARG A 261 13.84 -19.05 15.52
N TYR A 262 13.76 -19.11 14.22
CA TYR A 262 12.93 -18.22 13.42
C TYR A 262 11.75 -18.93 12.78
N HIS A 263 11.80 -20.25 12.66
CA HIS A 263 10.86 -21.09 11.93
C HIS A 263 10.70 -20.65 10.46
N LEU A 264 11.80 -20.23 9.82
CA LEU A 264 11.86 -19.79 8.45
C LEU A 264 12.56 -20.79 7.56
N SER A 265 11.95 -21.11 6.43
CA SER A 265 12.56 -21.86 5.35
C SER A 265 13.68 -21.08 4.65
N ASP A 266 14.50 -21.75 3.85
CA ASP A 266 15.49 -21.08 3.00
C ASP A 266 14.80 -20.15 1.98
N VAL A 267 13.62 -20.54 1.46
CA VAL A 267 12.79 -19.67 0.59
C VAL A 267 12.46 -18.34 1.27
N ALA A 268 12.01 -18.38 2.52
CA ALA A 268 11.73 -17.15 3.27
C ALA A 268 12.99 -16.30 3.49
N LYS A 269 14.10 -16.93 3.84
CA LYS A 269 15.38 -16.24 4.04
C LYS A 269 15.88 -15.57 2.75
N HIS A 270 15.83 -16.27 1.63
CA HIS A 270 16.19 -15.71 0.33
C HIS A 270 15.26 -14.58 -0.10
N TYR A 271 13.95 -14.74 0.11
CA TYR A 271 12.96 -13.70 -0.16
C TYR A 271 13.24 -12.41 0.63
N MET A 272 13.50 -12.53 1.93
CA MET A 272 13.88 -11.40 2.78
C MET A 272 15.19 -10.77 2.32
N ALA A 273 16.19 -11.57 2.00
CA ALA A 273 17.47 -11.09 1.50
C ALA A 273 17.32 -10.28 0.20
N GLY A 274 16.44 -10.71 -0.71
CA GLY A 274 16.10 -9.96 -1.92
C GLY A 274 15.47 -8.59 -1.60
N ILE A 275 14.49 -8.52 -0.68
CA ILE A 275 13.90 -7.26 -0.26
C ILE A 275 14.96 -6.32 0.33
N LEU A 276 15.87 -6.82 1.15
CA LEU A 276 16.93 -6.02 1.76
C LEU A 276 17.97 -5.55 0.73
N ALA A 277 18.32 -6.38 -0.22
CA ALA A 277 19.25 -6.04 -1.31
C ALA A 277 18.73 -4.89 -2.17
N HIS A 278 17.41 -4.90 -2.46
CA HIS A 278 16.72 -3.88 -3.25
C HIS A 278 16.09 -2.75 -2.41
N ALA A 279 16.35 -2.70 -1.09
CA ALA A 279 15.68 -1.77 -0.17
C ALA A 279 15.74 -0.30 -0.61
N ARG A 280 16.89 0.15 -1.13
CA ARG A 280 17.07 1.52 -1.59
C ARG A 280 16.36 1.78 -2.92
N GLU A 281 16.35 0.81 -3.83
CA GLU A 281 15.72 0.92 -5.15
C GLU A 281 14.20 1.00 -5.05
N ILE A 282 13.59 0.19 -4.15
CA ILE A 282 12.14 0.19 -3.95
C ILE A 282 11.63 1.38 -3.11
N SER A 283 12.53 2.14 -2.46
CA SER A 283 12.16 3.20 -1.51
C SER A 283 11.29 4.29 -2.13
N ALA A 284 11.51 4.69 -3.37
CA ALA A 284 10.69 5.71 -4.03
C ALA A 284 9.22 5.26 -4.21
N ILE A 285 8.97 3.96 -4.33
CA ILE A 285 7.62 3.39 -4.44
C ILE A 285 7.00 3.16 -3.05
N THR A 286 7.77 2.68 -2.08
CA THR A 286 7.27 2.40 -0.73
C THR A 286 7.09 3.67 0.11
N ASN A 287 7.81 4.74 -0.22
CA ASN A 287 7.85 6.03 0.46
C ASN A 287 7.80 7.18 -0.56
N PRO A 288 6.62 7.43 -1.19
CA PRO A 288 6.55 8.17 -2.45
C PRO A 288 6.47 9.68 -2.33
N THR A 289 6.55 10.27 -1.13
CA THR A 289 6.36 11.70 -0.93
C THR A 289 7.51 12.35 -0.17
N VAL A 290 7.69 13.66 -0.31
CA VAL A 290 8.66 14.40 0.53
C VAL A 290 8.40 14.22 2.02
N ASN A 291 7.14 14.05 2.40
CA ASN A 291 6.73 13.83 3.79
C ASN A 291 7.05 12.42 4.29
N SER A 292 7.14 11.42 3.41
CA SER A 292 7.59 10.06 3.73
C SER A 292 8.96 10.05 4.41
N TYR A 293 9.86 10.88 3.92
CA TYR A 293 11.24 10.96 4.45
C TYR A 293 11.32 11.75 5.76
N LYS A 294 10.34 12.60 6.07
CA LYS A 294 10.20 13.18 7.42
C LYS A 294 9.83 12.08 8.42
N ARG A 295 8.96 11.13 8.06
CA ARG A 295 8.68 9.96 8.89
C ARG A 295 9.96 9.15 9.13
N ILE A 296 10.72 8.82 8.09
CA ILE A 296 11.95 8.00 8.19
C ILE A 296 13.00 8.70 9.06
N THR A 297 13.24 10.00 8.86
CA THR A 297 14.33 10.73 9.52
C THR A 297 14.02 11.19 10.94
N THR A 298 12.74 11.30 11.32
CA THR A 298 12.31 11.80 12.64
C THR A 298 11.47 10.81 13.45
N GLY A 299 11.25 9.59 12.94
CA GLY A 299 10.33 8.62 13.53
C GLY A 299 10.87 7.80 14.71
N GLY A 300 12.08 8.12 15.21
CA GLY A 300 12.66 7.44 16.39
C GLY A 300 12.95 5.95 16.18
N ASP A 301 12.97 5.20 17.29
CA ASP A 301 13.42 3.80 17.34
C ASP A 301 12.43 2.79 16.74
N SER A 302 11.24 3.20 16.32
CA SER A 302 10.24 2.30 15.74
C SER A 302 10.14 2.39 14.22
N VAL A 303 10.88 3.31 13.59
CA VAL A 303 10.87 3.52 12.13
C VAL A 303 12.18 3.02 11.51
N PRO A 304 12.12 2.15 10.50
CA PRO A 304 13.33 1.66 9.82
C PRO A 304 14.12 2.78 9.16
N GLN A 305 15.40 2.86 9.46
CA GLN A 305 16.35 3.79 8.83
C GLN A 305 17.43 3.06 8.01
N TYR A 306 17.53 1.75 8.15
CA TYR A 306 18.49 0.87 7.48
C TYR A 306 17.80 -0.35 6.90
N ALA A 307 18.39 -0.94 5.88
CA ALA A 307 18.00 -2.23 5.32
C ALA A 307 18.38 -3.35 6.29
N THR A 308 17.56 -3.57 7.30
CA THR A 308 17.78 -4.53 8.38
C THR A 308 16.62 -5.48 8.53
N TRP A 309 16.88 -6.64 9.15
CA TRP A 309 15.84 -7.56 9.59
C TRP A 309 16.08 -7.98 11.03
N GLY A 310 15.02 -8.44 11.70
CA GLY A 310 15.17 -8.93 13.07
C GLY A 310 13.91 -9.58 13.63
N LEU A 311 14.14 -10.51 14.55
CA LEU A 311 13.09 -11.17 15.31
C LEU A 311 12.50 -10.18 16.32
N ARG A 312 11.19 -9.88 16.21
CA ARG A 312 10.46 -8.95 17.10
C ARG A 312 10.98 -7.51 17.10
N ASN A 313 11.92 -7.17 16.26
CA ASN A 313 12.55 -5.85 16.24
C ASN A 313 11.71 -4.87 15.38
N ARG A 314 11.08 -3.88 16.03
CA ARG A 314 10.22 -2.88 15.37
C ARG A 314 10.99 -1.84 14.55
N ALA A 315 12.29 -1.65 14.84
CA ALA A 315 13.14 -0.75 14.06
C ALA A 315 13.68 -1.39 12.76
N SER A 316 13.54 -2.71 12.61
CA SER A 316 13.98 -3.39 11.41
C SER A 316 13.01 -3.13 10.25
N MET A 317 13.57 -3.02 9.02
CA MET A 317 12.79 -2.88 7.79
C MET A 317 11.94 -4.14 7.53
N VAL A 318 12.51 -5.33 7.79
CA VAL A 318 11.81 -6.60 7.74
C VAL A 318 11.80 -7.20 9.14
N ARG A 319 10.64 -7.29 9.74
CA ARG A 319 10.44 -7.89 11.06
C ARG A 319 9.88 -9.29 10.92
N ILE A 320 10.39 -10.22 11.72
CA ILE A 320 9.81 -11.54 11.89
C ILE A 320 8.88 -11.49 13.12
N PRO A 321 7.56 -11.66 12.96
CA PRO A 321 6.64 -11.78 14.07
C PRO A 321 6.89 -13.05 14.88
N VAL A 322 6.35 -13.10 16.12
CA VAL A 322 6.44 -14.29 16.96
C VAL A 322 5.67 -15.43 16.33
N TYR A 323 6.33 -16.58 16.18
CA TYR A 323 5.66 -17.82 15.83
C TYR A 323 4.69 -18.26 16.97
N LYS A 324 3.52 -18.74 16.57
CA LYS A 324 2.56 -19.35 17.47
C LYS A 324 2.56 -20.85 17.21
N PRO A 325 2.83 -21.72 18.23
CA PRO A 325 2.87 -23.17 18.04
C PRO A 325 1.61 -23.71 17.35
N GLY A 326 1.78 -24.59 16.39
CA GLY A 326 0.70 -25.17 15.59
C GLY A 326 0.07 -24.23 14.54
N LYS A 327 0.69 -23.09 14.23
CA LYS A 327 0.21 -22.09 13.27
C LYS A 327 1.17 -21.88 12.10
N GLN A 328 1.67 -22.97 11.50
CA GLN A 328 2.62 -22.93 10.37
C GLN A 328 2.11 -22.06 9.20
N LEU A 329 0.82 -22.17 8.88
CA LEU A 329 0.19 -21.35 7.83
C LEU A 329 0.21 -19.83 8.12
N SER A 330 0.49 -19.42 9.36
CA SER A 330 0.59 -18.02 9.75
C SER A 330 2.02 -17.46 9.69
N THR A 331 3.01 -18.26 9.25
CA THR A 331 4.40 -17.83 9.11
C THR A 331 4.47 -16.71 8.06
N ARG A 332 5.03 -15.58 8.45
CA ARG A 332 5.09 -14.38 7.62
C ARG A 332 6.24 -13.47 8.00
N ILE A 333 6.60 -12.61 7.11
CA ILE A 333 7.44 -11.45 7.38
C ILE A 333 6.56 -10.19 7.44
N GLU A 334 6.98 -9.19 8.17
CA GLU A 334 6.33 -7.87 8.24
C GLU A 334 7.26 -6.82 7.69
N LEU A 335 6.90 -6.27 6.52
CA LEU A 335 7.60 -5.16 5.90
C LEU A 335 7.12 -3.85 6.54
N ARG A 336 8.05 -3.07 7.12
CA ARG A 336 7.74 -1.91 7.96
C ARG A 336 8.09 -0.57 7.32
N SER A 337 8.81 -0.57 6.20
CA SER A 337 9.19 0.68 5.52
C SER A 337 8.05 1.40 4.82
N PRO A 338 7.05 0.75 4.18
CA PRO A 338 6.03 1.46 3.43
C PRO A 338 5.21 2.40 4.32
N ASP A 339 4.74 3.47 3.71
CA ASP A 339 3.78 4.38 4.33
C ASP A 339 2.44 4.40 3.57
N PRO A 340 1.36 4.93 4.18
CA PRO A 340 0.03 4.81 3.61
C PRO A 340 -0.22 5.72 2.39
N MET A 341 0.72 6.59 2.00
CA MET A 341 0.65 7.34 0.73
C MET A 341 1.10 6.52 -0.47
N ALA A 342 1.75 5.39 -0.23
CA ALA A 342 2.19 4.50 -1.30
C ALA A 342 1.01 3.85 -2.04
N ASN A 343 1.22 3.58 -3.33
CA ASN A 343 0.29 2.81 -4.15
C ASN A 343 0.40 1.33 -3.80
N PRO A 344 -0.62 0.68 -3.20
CA PRO A 344 -0.51 -0.68 -2.71
C PRO A 344 -0.22 -1.72 -3.81
N TYR A 345 -0.68 -1.49 -5.02
CA TYR A 345 -0.39 -2.36 -6.16
C TYR A 345 1.09 -2.31 -6.51
N LEU A 346 1.66 -1.11 -6.63
CA LEU A 346 3.08 -0.95 -6.96
C LEU A 346 3.99 -1.41 -5.82
N VAL A 347 3.61 -1.18 -4.55
CA VAL A 347 4.37 -1.70 -3.40
C VAL A 347 4.44 -3.23 -3.44
N ASN A 348 3.30 -3.90 -3.63
CA ASN A 348 3.28 -5.36 -3.73
C ASN A 348 4.04 -5.86 -4.97
N THR A 349 3.99 -5.13 -6.10
CA THR A 349 4.76 -5.46 -7.30
C THR A 349 6.26 -5.46 -7.03
N VAL A 350 6.80 -4.36 -6.49
CA VAL A 350 8.25 -4.22 -6.33
C VAL A 350 8.81 -5.09 -5.19
N THR A 351 8.01 -5.31 -4.13
CA THR A 351 8.46 -6.18 -3.03
C THR A 351 8.41 -7.66 -3.42
N LEU A 352 7.40 -8.08 -4.20
CA LEU A 352 7.36 -9.43 -4.77
C LEU A 352 8.51 -9.64 -5.75
N ALA A 353 8.78 -8.66 -6.63
CA ALA A 353 9.91 -8.73 -7.56
C ALA A 353 11.25 -8.89 -6.82
N ALA A 354 11.47 -8.08 -5.76
CA ALA A 354 12.67 -8.14 -4.94
C ALA A 354 12.83 -9.49 -4.24
N GLY A 355 11.73 -10.00 -3.67
CA GLY A 355 11.73 -11.32 -3.03
C GLY A 355 12.03 -12.46 -4.01
N LEU A 356 11.45 -12.44 -5.21
CA LEU A 356 11.70 -13.45 -6.25
C LEU A 356 13.15 -13.39 -6.76
N ASP A 357 13.74 -12.20 -6.94
CA ASP A 357 15.17 -12.05 -7.27
C ASP A 357 16.06 -12.68 -6.19
N GLY A 358 15.70 -12.46 -4.91
CA GLY A 358 16.40 -13.08 -3.79
C GLY A 358 16.35 -14.61 -3.81
N ILE A 359 15.18 -15.18 -4.12
CA ILE A 359 15.00 -16.63 -4.25
C ILE A 359 15.78 -17.18 -5.45
N GLU A 360 15.66 -16.54 -6.62
CA GLU A 360 16.33 -16.98 -7.86
C GLU A 360 17.86 -16.97 -7.72
N ARG A 361 18.39 -15.90 -7.11
CA ARG A 361 19.83 -15.73 -6.88
C ARG A 361 20.34 -16.41 -5.60
N LYS A 362 19.45 -16.98 -4.79
CA LYS A 362 19.78 -17.59 -3.48
C LYS A 362 20.56 -16.62 -2.59
N LEU A 363 20.10 -15.37 -2.49
CA LEU A 363 20.76 -14.37 -1.68
C LEU A 363 20.74 -14.77 -0.20
N GLU A 364 21.85 -14.54 0.48
CA GLU A 364 21.95 -14.81 1.92
C GLU A 364 21.52 -13.58 2.73
N LEU A 365 20.86 -13.82 3.87
CA LEU A 365 20.51 -12.76 4.80
C LEU A 365 21.77 -12.16 5.43
N PRO A 366 21.84 -10.82 5.56
CA PRO A 366 22.85 -10.20 6.42
C PRO A 366 22.63 -10.63 7.90
N PRO A 367 23.56 -10.37 8.81
CA PRO A 367 23.34 -10.62 10.22
C PRO A 367 22.02 -10.02 10.74
N GLU A 368 21.40 -10.67 11.74
CA GLU A 368 20.18 -10.14 12.38
C GLU A 368 20.49 -8.82 13.12
N ALA A 369 19.65 -7.80 12.93
CA ALA A 369 19.71 -6.57 13.71
C ALA A 369 19.07 -6.79 15.08
N THR A 370 19.90 -6.85 16.11
CA THR A 370 19.50 -7.00 17.51
C THR A 370 19.34 -5.65 18.20
N ALA A 371 18.94 -5.65 19.49
CA ALA A 371 18.91 -4.44 20.30
C ALA A 371 20.29 -3.77 20.43
N GLU A 372 21.38 -4.54 20.37
CA GLU A 372 22.75 -3.98 20.39
C GLU A 372 23.09 -3.31 19.05
N THR A 373 22.64 -3.89 17.92
CA THR A 373 22.78 -3.28 16.60
C THR A 373 22.18 -1.89 16.54
N LEU A 374 21.02 -1.68 17.18
CA LEU A 374 20.33 -0.39 17.19
C LEU A 374 21.07 0.72 17.99
N LYS A 375 22.07 0.38 18.78
CA LYS A 375 22.92 1.35 19.49
C LYS A 375 24.13 1.82 18.67
N LEU A 376 24.35 1.19 17.50
CA LEU A 376 25.44 1.55 16.62
C LEU A 376 25.17 2.92 15.96
N ASP A 377 26.24 3.69 15.81
CA ASP A 377 26.17 4.91 15.00
C ASP A 377 26.12 4.59 13.48
N GLY A 378 25.88 5.62 12.66
CA GLY A 378 25.73 5.41 11.22
C GLY A 378 26.96 4.83 10.53
N ARG A 379 28.18 5.09 11.04
CA ARG A 379 29.42 4.53 10.51
C ARG A 379 29.53 3.05 10.86
N GLN A 380 29.26 2.72 12.12
CA GLN A 380 29.27 1.36 12.63
C GLN A 380 28.21 0.48 11.93
N MET A 381 27.02 1.06 11.62
CA MET A 381 25.99 0.37 10.84
C MET A 381 26.49 -0.01 9.44
N LEU A 382 27.17 0.91 8.76
CA LEU A 382 27.77 0.62 7.43
C LEU A 382 28.88 -0.42 7.51
N GLU A 383 29.77 -0.34 8.52
CA GLU A 383 30.84 -1.31 8.77
C GLU A 383 30.25 -2.71 9.08
N ALA A 384 29.08 -2.78 9.70
CA ALA A 384 28.33 -4.00 9.95
C ALA A 384 27.54 -4.53 8.72
N GLY A 385 27.59 -3.81 7.58
CA GLY A 385 26.97 -4.23 6.33
C GLY A 385 25.50 -3.80 6.15
N TYR A 386 24.96 -2.90 7.00
CA TYR A 386 23.60 -2.41 6.88
C TYR A 386 23.55 -1.13 6.04
N ALA A 387 22.93 -1.20 4.87
CA ALA A 387 22.74 -0.04 4.00
C ALA A 387 21.70 0.93 4.59
N PRO A 388 21.99 2.25 4.66
CA PRO A 388 20.99 3.24 5.07
C PRO A 388 19.91 3.35 4.00
N LEU A 389 18.65 3.49 4.43
CA LEU A 389 17.55 3.86 3.54
C LEU A 389 17.72 5.31 3.09
N PRO A 390 17.17 5.71 1.92
CA PRO A 390 17.18 7.09 1.48
C PRO A 390 16.58 8.03 2.53
N ARG A 391 17.16 9.22 2.67
CA ARG A 391 16.76 10.23 3.66
C ARG A 391 15.98 11.40 3.06
N SER A 392 15.83 11.41 1.75
CA SER A 392 15.02 12.38 1.01
C SER A 392 14.38 11.73 -0.21
N LEU A 393 13.30 12.33 -0.71
CA LEU A 393 12.69 11.90 -1.96
C LEU A 393 13.70 11.99 -3.11
N LYS A 394 14.55 13.03 -3.14
CA LYS A 394 15.61 13.17 -4.13
C LYS A 394 16.55 11.96 -4.14
N GLU A 395 17.10 11.60 -2.99
CA GLU A 395 18.01 10.45 -2.88
C GLU A 395 17.35 9.15 -3.35
N ALA A 396 16.09 8.92 -2.97
CA ALA A 396 15.35 7.74 -3.42
C ALA A 396 15.12 7.74 -4.93
N LEU A 397 14.81 8.91 -5.52
CA LEU A 397 14.62 9.03 -6.97
C LEU A 397 15.93 8.88 -7.74
N ASP A 398 17.07 9.34 -7.20
CA ASP A 398 18.38 9.13 -7.82
C ASP A 398 18.69 7.63 -7.96
N VAL A 399 18.43 6.85 -6.88
CA VAL A 399 18.60 5.38 -6.92
C VAL A 399 17.58 4.70 -7.83
N PHE A 400 16.33 5.15 -7.81
CA PHE A 400 15.25 4.61 -8.63
C PHE A 400 15.50 4.80 -10.13
N GLU A 401 15.99 5.96 -10.53
CA GLU A 401 16.28 6.33 -11.94
C GLU A 401 17.32 5.40 -12.57
N ASP A 402 18.39 5.08 -11.81
CA ASP A 402 19.49 4.26 -12.29
C ASP A 402 19.19 2.75 -12.21
N SER A 403 18.09 2.35 -11.56
CA SER A 403 17.77 0.95 -11.30
C SER A 403 17.15 0.25 -12.52
N GLN A 404 17.90 -0.67 -13.14
CA GLN A 404 17.35 -1.57 -14.16
C GLN A 404 16.30 -2.52 -13.55
N PHE A 405 16.53 -2.96 -12.30
CA PHE A 405 15.60 -3.79 -11.56
C PHE A 405 14.20 -3.15 -11.47
N MET A 406 14.13 -1.85 -11.15
CA MET A 406 12.85 -1.15 -11.06
C MET A 406 12.17 -0.99 -12.42
N LYS A 407 12.92 -0.77 -13.50
CA LYS A 407 12.40 -0.73 -14.88
C LYS A 407 11.80 -2.08 -15.27
N ASP A 408 12.47 -3.17 -14.94
CA ASP A 408 12.01 -4.53 -15.25
C ASP A 408 10.77 -4.91 -14.42
N ALA A 409 10.72 -4.51 -13.15
CA ALA A 409 9.59 -4.80 -12.26
C ALA A 409 8.32 -4.03 -12.62
N LEU A 410 8.43 -2.74 -12.92
CA LEU A 410 7.31 -1.85 -13.16
C LEU A 410 6.91 -1.72 -14.64
N GLY A 411 7.87 -1.90 -15.54
CA GLY A 411 7.78 -1.54 -16.94
C GLY A 411 8.12 -0.07 -17.18
N GLU A 412 8.59 0.23 -18.38
CA GLU A 412 9.13 1.54 -18.77
C GLU A 412 8.11 2.68 -18.56
N HIS A 413 6.84 2.44 -18.86
CA HIS A 413 5.79 3.46 -18.76
C HIS A 413 5.59 3.93 -17.31
N ILE A 414 5.36 2.99 -16.39
CA ILE A 414 5.17 3.33 -14.97
C ILE A 414 6.43 3.96 -14.40
N HIS A 415 7.60 3.37 -14.70
CA HIS A 415 8.88 3.86 -14.20
C HIS A 415 9.14 5.30 -14.62
N SER A 416 9.12 5.60 -15.91
CA SER A 416 9.44 6.94 -16.43
C SER A 416 8.41 8.00 -16.03
N PHE A 417 7.12 7.65 -16.04
CA PHE A 417 6.08 8.58 -15.58
C PHE A 417 6.19 8.89 -14.08
N PHE A 418 6.35 7.85 -13.25
CA PHE A 418 6.50 8.01 -11.80
C PHE A 418 7.72 8.88 -11.47
N LEU A 419 8.86 8.57 -12.08
CA LEU A 419 10.10 9.34 -11.92
C LEU A 419 9.87 10.81 -12.25
N LYS A 420 9.33 11.12 -13.44
CA LYS A 420 9.06 12.49 -13.87
C LYS A 420 8.19 13.25 -12.86
N LYS A 421 7.05 12.64 -12.45
CA LYS A 421 6.12 13.32 -11.52
C LYS A 421 6.72 13.53 -10.15
N LYS A 422 7.53 12.59 -9.66
CA LYS A 422 8.17 12.71 -8.35
C LYS A 422 9.37 13.66 -8.37
N ARG A 423 10.07 13.79 -9.49
CA ARG A 423 11.06 14.85 -9.72
C ARG A 423 10.40 16.24 -9.73
N ASP A 424 9.24 16.39 -10.38
CA ASP A 424 8.46 17.63 -10.36
C ASP A 424 7.99 17.99 -8.92
N GLU A 425 7.54 17.00 -8.13
CA GLU A 425 7.18 17.19 -6.72
C GLU A 425 8.37 17.65 -5.88
N TRP A 426 9.53 16.97 -6.05
CA TRP A 426 10.74 17.35 -5.36
C TRP A 426 11.18 18.76 -5.69
N HIS A 427 11.22 19.12 -6.98
CA HIS A 427 11.63 20.44 -7.43
C HIS A 427 10.74 21.57 -6.88
N LYS A 428 9.43 21.35 -6.84
CA LYS A 428 8.50 22.30 -6.20
C LYS A 428 8.77 22.43 -4.71
N PHE A 429 9.03 21.31 -4.02
CA PHE A 429 9.33 21.32 -2.59
C PHE A 429 10.66 22.05 -2.30
N GLU A 430 11.74 21.72 -2.98
CA GLU A 430 13.07 22.30 -2.71
C GLU A 430 13.15 23.80 -3.06
N SER A 431 12.31 24.27 -4.00
CA SER A 431 12.23 25.69 -4.36
C SER A 431 11.27 26.49 -3.47
N THR A 432 10.53 25.83 -2.56
CA THR A 432 9.60 26.51 -1.66
C THR A 432 10.36 27.14 -0.48
N ILE A 433 10.21 28.45 -0.31
CA ILE A 433 10.74 29.18 0.88
C ILE A 433 9.81 28.89 2.06
N THR A 434 10.37 28.25 3.08
CA THR A 434 9.61 27.81 4.26
C THR A 434 9.49 28.93 5.30
N GLU A 435 8.44 28.87 6.14
CA GLU A 435 8.29 29.77 7.30
C GLU A 435 9.50 29.69 8.25
N TRP A 436 10.13 28.50 8.35
CA TRP A 436 11.31 28.30 9.16
C TRP A 436 12.49 29.13 8.63
N GLU A 437 12.72 29.15 7.32
CA GLU A 437 13.77 29.96 6.67
C GLU A 437 13.52 31.44 6.87
N ILE A 438 12.27 31.89 6.64
CA ILE A 438 11.89 33.30 6.87
C ILE A 438 12.16 33.70 8.30
N LYS A 439 11.74 32.87 9.28
CA LYS A 439 11.92 33.15 10.70
C LYS A 439 13.39 33.22 11.14
N HIS A 440 14.25 32.37 10.54
CA HIS A 440 15.64 32.26 10.97
C HIS A 440 16.61 33.15 10.21
N TYR A 441 16.31 33.48 8.95
CA TYR A 441 17.25 34.18 8.07
C TYR A 441 16.84 35.59 7.71
N LEU A 442 15.54 35.88 7.55
CA LEU A 442 15.09 37.19 7.03
C LEU A 442 15.54 38.37 7.91
N ALA A 443 15.53 38.23 9.23
CA ALA A 443 15.94 39.27 10.15
C ALA A 443 17.44 39.36 10.39
N ASN A 444 18.22 38.34 9.99
CA ASN A 444 19.65 38.20 10.33
C ASN A 444 20.55 38.21 9.08
N SER A 445 19.99 38.48 7.89
CA SER A 445 20.72 38.54 6.62
C SER A 445 21.09 39.96 6.23
#